data_704ad805d448543ea19f744b87125b56
#
_entry.id   704ad805d448543ea19f744b87125b56
#
_cell.length_a   1.000
_cell.length_b   1.000
_cell.length_c   1.000
_cell.angle_alpha   90.00
_cell.angle_beta   90.00
_cell.angle_gamma   90.00
#
_symmetry.space_group_name_H-M   'P 1'
#
loop_
_entity.id
_entity.type
_entity.pdbx_description
1 polymer ?
#
loop_
_entity_poly.entity_id
_entity_poly.type
_entity_poly.pdbx_seq_one_letter_code
_entity_poly.pdbx_strand_id
1 'polypeptide(L)'
;MADSIYIGYTFKVEPVQPGTEILIAELGYAGFESFVETPDGVIAYIQEGGHSESILESIYILSSEEFKITFTFETIAQTNWNAEWEKNFNPIVVGDQCAIRAPFHDPFEVKYDIIIEPKMSFGTGHHETTHMMIEHILASDFTNKSVLDMGCGTGILAILAMKKGAPKVEAIDIDNWCYLNSLENISRNDCNQIIVLEGDASLLEGKQYDVIIANINRN
;
A
#
# COMPACT_ATOMS: atom_id res chain seq x y z
N MET A 1 -1.89 -0.62 -18.36
CA MET A 1 -2.80 0.52 -18.60
C MET A 1 -1.92 1.63 -19.09
N ALA A 2 -2.30 2.33 -20.17
CA ALA A 2 -1.50 3.42 -20.71
C ALA A 2 -1.43 4.54 -19.64
N ASP A 3 -0.24 5.09 -19.43
CA ASP A 3 -0.02 6.21 -18.53
C ASP A 3 -0.80 7.42 -19.07
N SER A 4 -1.84 7.83 -18.35
CA SER A 4 -2.65 8.99 -18.75
C SER A 4 -1.93 10.25 -18.26
N ILE A 5 -1.46 11.07 -19.21
CA ILE A 5 -0.90 12.39 -18.91
C ILE A 5 -2.09 13.35 -18.75
N TYR A 6 -2.05 14.18 -17.71
CA TYR A 6 -3.05 15.22 -17.46
C TYR A 6 -2.50 16.61 -17.71
N ILE A 7 -3.36 17.52 -18.12
CA ILE A 7 -3.10 18.95 -18.17
C ILE A 7 -3.92 19.61 -17.08
N GLY A 8 -3.26 20.28 -16.16
CA GLY A 8 -3.86 21.03 -15.07
C GLY A 8 -3.93 22.50 -15.42
N TYR A 9 -5.13 23.07 -15.39
CA TYR A 9 -5.39 24.50 -15.59
C TYR A 9 -5.67 25.14 -14.23
N THR A 10 -4.92 26.16 -13.87
CA THR A 10 -5.18 26.98 -12.67
C THR A 10 -5.86 28.27 -13.09
N PHE A 11 -7.12 28.42 -12.74
CA PHE A 11 -7.92 29.60 -13.01
C PHE A 11 -8.02 30.48 -11.77
N LYS A 12 -7.84 31.79 -11.95
CA LYS A 12 -8.18 32.84 -10.97
C LYS A 12 -9.41 33.58 -11.48
N VAL A 13 -10.41 33.71 -10.63
CA VAL A 13 -11.75 34.21 -10.98
C VAL A 13 -12.12 35.39 -10.09
N GLU A 14 -12.55 36.50 -10.66
CA GLU A 14 -13.02 37.71 -9.93
C GLU A 14 -14.33 38.23 -10.53
N PRO A 15 -15.45 38.27 -9.76
CA PRO A 15 -15.61 37.76 -8.39
C PRO A 15 -15.56 36.23 -8.33
N VAL A 16 -15.03 35.69 -7.23
CA VAL A 16 -14.87 34.22 -7.06
C VAL A 16 -16.23 33.52 -7.11
N GLN A 17 -17.23 34.09 -6.41
CA GLN A 17 -18.60 33.59 -6.46
C GLN A 17 -19.50 34.60 -7.20
N PRO A 18 -20.37 34.15 -8.12
CA PRO A 18 -20.61 32.77 -8.56
C PRO A 18 -19.67 32.29 -9.69
N GLY A 19 -18.65 33.06 -10.06
CA GLY A 19 -17.82 32.83 -11.23
C GLY A 19 -17.16 31.42 -11.26
N THR A 20 -16.65 30.95 -10.12
CA THR A 20 -16.02 29.62 -10.02
C THR A 20 -17.02 28.48 -10.30
N GLU A 21 -18.24 28.57 -9.77
CA GLU A 21 -19.29 27.56 -9.98
C GLU A 21 -19.69 27.46 -11.47
N ILE A 22 -19.86 28.62 -12.11
CA ILE A 22 -20.19 28.69 -13.54
C ILE A 22 -19.04 28.09 -14.37
N LEU A 23 -17.81 28.50 -14.06
CA LEU A 23 -16.63 28.01 -14.77
C LEU A 23 -16.47 26.49 -14.65
N ILE A 24 -16.66 25.93 -13.46
CA ILE A 24 -16.60 24.46 -13.24
C ILE A 24 -17.65 23.75 -14.11
N ALA A 25 -18.87 24.27 -14.16
CA ALA A 25 -19.93 23.67 -14.97
C ALA A 25 -19.57 23.68 -16.47
N GLU A 26 -19.09 24.81 -17.00
CA GLU A 26 -18.71 24.92 -18.41
C GLU A 26 -17.48 24.05 -18.76
N LEU A 27 -16.47 24.04 -17.91
CA LEU A 27 -15.29 23.18 -18.08
C LEU A 27 -15.65 21.68 -18.05
N GLY A 28 -16.58 21.28 -17.18
CA GLY A 28 -17.10 19.91 -17.16
C GLY A 28 -17.77 19.51 -18.48
N TYR A 29 -18.52 20.41 -19.08
CA TYR A 29 -19.10 20.18 -20.44
C TYR A 29 -18.04 20.12 -21.55
N ALA A 30 -16.92 20.83 -21.39
CA ALA A 30 -15.80 20.81 -22.32
C ALA A 30 -14.90 19.56 -22.15
N GLY A 31 -15.16 18.70 -21.17
CA GLY A 31 -14.44 17.43 -20.98
C GLY A 31 -13.37 17.44 -19.88
N PHE A 32 -13.35 18.46 -19.02
CA PHE A 32 -12.54 18.41 -17.80
C PHE A 32 -13.17 17.44 -16.80
N GLU A 33 -12.35 16.59 -16.16
CA GLU A 33 -12.83 15.45 -15.38
C GLU A 33 -12.74 15.66 -13.86
N SER A 34 -11.86 16.56 -13.41
CA SER A 34 -11.60 16.77 -11.98
C SER A 34 -11.35 18.24 -11.68
N PHE A 35 -11.83 18.69 -10.52
CA PHE A 35 -11.79 20.09 -10.10
C PHE A 35 -11.35 20.19 -8.62
N VAL A 36 -10.46 21.14 -8.33
CA VAL A 36 -10.05 21.49 -6.98
C VAL A 36 -10.27 22.98 -6.77
N GLU A 37 -11.24 23.35 -5.95
CA GLU A 37 -11.49 24.74 -5.62
C GLU A 37 -10.34 25.33 -4.79
N THR A 38 -9.99 26.59 -5.11
CA THR A 38 -8.99 27.37 -4.41
C THR A 38 -9.61 28.66 -3.87
N PRO A 39 -8.98 29.39 -2.93
CA PRO A 39 -9.52 30.63 -2.40
C PRO A 39 -9.79 31.71 -3.47
N ASP A 40 -9.12 31.66 -4.61
CA ASP A 40 -9.18 32.63 -5.70
C ASP A 40 -9.68 32.05 -7.04
N GLY A 41 -10.22 30.81 -7.05
CA GLY A 41 -10.76 30.19 -8.23
C GLY A 41 -10.78 28.67 -8.21
N VAL A 42 -10.27 28.01 -9.27
CA VAL A 42 -10.31 26.54 -9.42
C VAL A 42 -9.10 26.02 -10.19
N ILE A 43 -8.65 24.83 -9.84
CA ILE A 43 -7.75 24.03 -10.66
C ILE A 43 -8.59 22.94 -11.34
N ALA A 44 -8.52 22.85 -12.66
CA ALA A 44 -9.27 21.89 -13.45
C ALA A 44 -8.33 20.98 -14.23
N TYR A 45 -8.65 19.70 -14.34
CA TYR A 45 -7.79 18.68 -14.95
C TYR A 45 -8.48 18.03 -16.14
N ILE A 46 -7.74 17.89 -17.24
CA ILE A 46 -8.18 17.18 -18.45
C ILE A 46 -7.09 16.22 -18.90
N GLN A 47 -7.47 15.03 -19.40
CA GLN A 47 -6.52 14.12 -20.01
C GLN A 47 -5.91 14.72 -21.29
N GLU A 48 -4.62 14.49 -21.53
CA GLU A 48 -3.93 15.00 -22.73
C GLU A 48 -4.64 14.59 -24.02
N GLY A 49 -5.18 13.36 -24.08
CA GLY A 49 -5.94 12.87 -25.24
C GLY A 49 -7.27 13.60 -25.50
N GLY A 50 -7.83 14.29 -24.51
CA GLY A 50 -9.02 15.12 -24.61
C GLY A 50 -8.71 16.62 -24.77
N HIS A 51 -7.46 17.02 -24.62
CA HIS A 51 -7.03 18.40 -24.70
C HIS A 51 -6.83 18.86 -26.15
N SER A 52 -7.26 20.09 -26.43
CA SER A 52 -6.91 20.82 -27.67
C SER A 52 -6.61 22.28 -27.34
N GLU A 53 -5.78 22.95 -28.13
CA GLU A 53 -5.46 24.37 -27.92
C GLU A 53 -6.71 25.26 -27.95
N SER A 54 -7.78 24.84 -28.67
CA SER A 54 -9.05 25.56 -28.79
C SER A 54 -10.08 25.15 -27.72
N ILE A 55 -9.76 24.27 -26.77
CA ILE A 55 -10.75 23.76 -25.81
C ILE A 55 -11.44 24.89 -25.02
N LEU A 56 -10.68 25.92 -24.69
CA LEU A 56 -11.21 27.08 -23.95
C LEU A 56 -12.06 28.04 -24.78
N GLU A 57 -12.05 27.93 -26.09
CA GLU A 57 -12.89 28.78 -26.96
C GLU A 57 -14.39 28.51 -26.77
N SER A 58 -14.74 27.32 -26.31
CA SER A 58 -16.11 26.91 -25.98
C SER A 58 -16.61 27.37 -24.61
N ILE A 59 -15.74 27.93 -23.79
CA ILE A 59 -16.03 28.34 -22.40
C ILE A 59 -16.51 29.79 -22.41
N TYR A 60 -17.82 29.97 -22.33
CA TYR A 60 -18.46 31.27 -22.47
C TYR A 60 -18.05 32.28 -21.40
N ILE A 61 -17.94 31.85 -20.14
CA ILE A 61 -17.59 32.74 -19.02
C ILE A 61 -16.23 33.43 -19.22
N LEU A 62 -15.27 32.78 -19.96
CA LEU A 62 -13.95 33.38 -20.21
C LEU A 62 -14.01 34.63 -21.09
N SER A 63 -15.10 34.82 -21.85
CA SER A 63 -15.34 35.98 -22.72
C SER A 63 -16.34 36.97 -22.10
N SER A 64 -16.89 36.69 -20.93
CA SER A 64 -17.87 37.55 -20.25
C SER A 64 -17.20 38.79 -19.66
N GLU A 65 -17.81 39.94 -19.81
CA GLU A 65 -17.37 41.21 -19.19
C GLU A 65 -17.66 41.24 -17.66
N GLU A 66 -18.51 40.33 -17.18
CA GLU A 66 -18.91 40.26 -15.76
C GLU A 66 -17.83 39.64 -14.85
N PHE A 67 -16.91 38.85 -15.45
CA PHE A 67 -15.88 38.13 -14.72
C PHE A 67 -14.50 38.42 -15.30
N LYS A 68 -13.55 38.67 -14.40
CA LYS A 68 -12.15 38.74 -14.79
C LYS A 68 -11.49 37.42 -14.48
N ILE A 69 -11.19 36.65 -15.53
CA ILE A 69 -10.60 35.32 -15.39
C ILE A 69 -9.23 35.30 -16.04
N THR A 70 -8.24 34.79 -15.32
CA THR A 70 -6.91 34.51 -15.84
C THR A 70 -6.57 33.05 -15.56
N PHE A 71 -5.75 32.46 -16.42
CA PHE A 71 -5.35 31.07 -16.22
C PHE A 71 -3.91 30.84 -16.64
N THR A 72 -3.35 29.79 -16.07
CA THR A 72 -2.11 29.15 -16.48
C THR A 72 -2.37 27.65 -16.60
N PHE A 73 -1.57 26.95 -17.38
CA PHE A 73 -1.67 25.50 -17.46
C PHE A 73 -0.27 24.86 -17.46
N GLU A 74 -0.21 23.61 -16.99
CA GLU A 74 0.98 22.80 -16.99
C GLU A 74 0.64 21.35 -17.29
N THR A 75 1.58 20.66 -17.92
CA THR A 75 1.46 19.21 -18.11
C THR A 75 1.85 18.50 -16.84
N ILE A 76 0.94 17.70 -16.30
CA ILE A 76 1.16 16.90 -15.11
C ILE A 76 1.55 15.51 -15.58
N ALA A 77 2.83 15.23 -15.55
CA ALA A 77 3.32 13.87 -15.73
C ALA A 77 2.79 12.99 -14.60
N GLN A 78 2.29 11.81 -14.93
CA GLN A 78 1.86 10.86 -13.93
C GLN A 78 3.09 10.50 -13.07
N THR A 79 3.08 10.93 -11.82
CA THR A 79 4.05 10.45 -10.85
C THR A 79 3.73 8.98 -10.58
N ASN A 80 4.64 8.09 -10.90
CA ASN A 80 4.52 6.69 -10.49
C ASN A 80 4.70 6.61 -8.96
N TRP A 81 3.59 6.87 -8.26
CA TRP A 81 3.56 6.84 -6.79
C TRP A 81 4.02 5.49 -6.23
N ASN A 82 3.80 4.40 -6.98
CA ASN A 82 4.30 3.09 -6.58
C ASN A 82 5.83 3.06 -6.62
N ALA A 83 6.46 3.55 -7.69
CA ALA A 83 7.93 3.62 -7.78
C ALA A 83 8.53 4.58 -6.73
N GLU A 84 7.85 5.69 -6.43
CA GLU A 84 8.27 6.62 -5.38
C GLU A 84 8.14 5.97 -3.99
N TRP A 85 7.05 5.25 -3.75
CA TRP A 85 6.83 4.50 -2.52
C TRP A 85 7.83 3.36 -2.37
N GLU A 86 8.09 2.57 -3.42
CA GLU A 86 9.08 1.49 -3.43
C GLU A 86 10.49 1.98 -3.06
N LYS A 87 10.90 3.15 -3.55
CA LYS A 87 12.19 3.78 -3.20
C LYS A 87 12.31 4.12 -1.71
N ASN A 88 11.19 4.45 -1.08
CA ASN A 88 11.15 4.86 0.32
C ASN A 88 10.84 3.69 1.27
N PHE A 89 10.48 2.51 0.72
CA PHE A 89 10.23 1.31 1.50
C PHE A 89 11.55 0.57 1.74
N ASN A 90 12.13 0.76 2.94
CA ASN A 90 13.44 0.20 3.25
C ASN A 90 13.35 -1.24 3.73
N PRO A 91 14.27 -2.13 3.36
CA PRO A 91 14.38 -3.45 3.96
C PRO A 91 14.80 -3.33 5.43
N ILE A 92 14.47 -4.35 6.23
CA ILE A 92 14.76 -4.40 7.66
C ILE A 92 15.80 -5.50 7.88
N VAL A 93 16.82 -5.19 8.65
CA VAL A 93 17.84 -6.16 9.06
C VAL A 93 17.77 -6.32 10.58
N VAL A 94 17.63 -7.58 11.04
CA VAL A 94 17.56 -7.93 12.45
C VAL A 94 18.80 -8.75 12.81
N GLY A 95 19.67 -8.12 13.56
CA GLY A 95 21.01 -8.67 13.87
C GLY A 95 21.84 -8.87 12.58
N ASP A 96 22.62 -9.95 12.55
CA ASP A 96 23.45 -10.37 11.42
C ASP A 96 22.85 -11.56 10.65
N GLN A 97 21.66 -12.03 11.03
CA GLN A 97 21.13 -13.31 10.58
C GLN A 97 19.84 -13.21 9.76
N CYS A 98 19.06 -12.15 9.89
CA CYS A 98 17.76 -12.06 9.26
C CYS A 98 17.59 -10.72 8.55
N ALA A 99 17.12 -10.78 7.30
CA ALA A 99 16.65 -9.63 6.56
C ALA A 99 15.20 -9.86 6.11
N ILE A 100 14.40 -8.81 6.20
CA ILE A 100 13.04 -8.77 5.68
C ILE A 100 13.01 -7.72 4.58
N ARG A 101 12.62 -8.13 3.41
CA ARG A 101 12.59 -7.27 2.22
C ARG A 101 11.33 -7.45 1.40
N ALA A 102 11.01 -6.44 0.61
CA ALA A 102 10.00 -6.57 -0.43
C ALA A 102 10.55 -7.30 -1.67
N PRO A 103 9.70 -7.82 -2.55
CA PRO A 103 10.11 -8.50 -3.78
C PRO A 103 10.97 -7.65 -4.74
N PHE A 104 10.83 -6.34 -4.68
CA PHE A 104 11.57 -5.38 -5.51
C PHE A 104 12.96 -5.00 -4.96
N HIS A 105 13.32 -5.48 -3.76
CA HIS A 105 14.66 -5.29 -3.20
C HIS A 105 15.60 -6.41 -3.63
N ASP A 106 16.89 -6.09 -3.74
CA ASP A 106 17.93 -7.07 -3.95
C ASP A 106 18.02 -8.07 -2.78
N PRO A 107 18.38 -9.34 -3.04
CA PRO A 107 18.58 -10.33 -1.99
C PRO A 107 19.70 -9.95 -1.01
N PHE A 108 19.53 -10.33 0.25
CA PHE A 108 20.53 -10.17 1.30
C PHE A 108 21.32 -11.46 1.51
N GLU A 109 22.64 -11.35 1.66
CA GLU A 109 23.50 -12.45 2.03
C GLU A 109 23.46 -12.73 3.55
N VAL A 110 22.31 -13.18 4.04
CA VAL A 110 22.07 -13.53 5.44
C VAL A 110 21.47 -14.93 5.55
N LYS A 111 21.48 -15.49 6.76
CA LYS A 111 20.96 -16.84 6.98
C LYS A 111 19.45 -16.97 6.68
N TYR A 112 18.68 -15.94 6.96
CA TYR A 112 17.23 -15.88 6.78
C TYR A 112 16.87 -14.62 5.97
N ASP A 113 16.90 -14.71 4.64
CA ASP A 113 16.36 -13.69 3.75
C ASP A 113 14.87 -13.99 3.55
N ILE A 114 14.00 -13.10 4.04
CA ILE A 114 12.54 -13.27 4.04
C ILE A 114 11.91 -12.23 3.14
N ILE A 115 11.13 -12.68 2.18
CA ILE A 115 10.43 -11.83 1.20
C ILE A 115 8.99 -11.62 1.66
N ILE A 116 8.62 -10.37 1.93
CA ILE A 116 7.25 -10.01 2.31
C ILE A 116 6.70 -8.99 1.33
N GLU A 117 5.59 -9.32 0.69
CA GLU A 117 4.84 -8.38 -0.13
C GLU A 117 4.17 -7.34 0.77
N PRO A 118 4.57 -6.07 0.70
CA PRO A 118 4.01 -5.02 1.53
C PRO A 118 2.60 -4.67 1.03
N LYS A 119 1.60 -5.17 1.73
CA LYS A 119 0.18 -4.88 1.55
C LYS A 119 -0.40 -4.24 2.81
N MET A 120 -1.72 -4.12 2.89
CA MET A 120 -2.40 -3.54 4.05
C MET A 120 -2.42 -4.46 5.29
N SER A 121 -1.76 -5.62 5.23
CA SER A 121 -1.63 -6.55 6.36
C SER A 121 -0.54 -6.10 7.34
N PHE A 122 -0.79 -6.29 8.64
CA PHE A 122 0.22 -6.05 9.68
C PHE A 122 1.36 -7.07 9.59
N GLY A 123 2.58 -6.66 9.99
CA GLY A 123 3.73 -7.57 10.06
C GLY A 123 4.71 -7.44 8.90
N THR A 124 4.90 -6.25 8.33
CA THR A 124 5.97 -5.98 7.36
C THR A 124 7.38 -5.93 7.99
N GLY A 125 7.44 -6.04 9.33
CA GLY A 125 8.70 -5.95 10.08
C GLY A 125 9.05 -4.55 10.59
N HIS A 126 8.46 -3.50 10.04
CA HIS A 126 8.75 -2.10 10.42
C HIS A 126 8.21 -1.72 11.80
N HIS A 127 7.21 -2.43 12.31
CA HIS A 127 6.69 -2.18 13.65
C HIS A 127 7.63 -2.78 14.71
N GLU A 128 7.91 -2.02 15.76
CA GLU A 128 8.83 -2.42 16.84
C GLU A 128 8.48 -3.77 17.47
N THR A 129 7.18 -4.08 17.64
CA THR A 129 6.75 -5.37 18.21
C THR A 129 7.09 -6.53 17.30
N THR A 130 6.94 -6.36 15.97
CA THR A 130 7.32 -7.41 15.00
C THR A 130 8.84 -7.61 15.01
N HIS A 131 9.61 -6.55 15.09
CA HIS A 131 11.07 -6.61 15.22
C HIS A 131 11.50 -7.39 16.47
N MET A 132 10.94 -7.06 17.63
CA MET A 132 11.20 -7.77 18.88
C MET A 132 10.82 -9.25 18.81
N MET A 133 9.69 -9.59 18.19
CA MET A 133 9.28 -10.98 17.99
C MET A 133 10.25 -11.74 17.09
N ILE A 134 10.77 -11.11 16.05
CA ILE A 134 11.81 -11.70 15.19
C ILE A 134 13.07 -11.98 16.00
N GLU A 135 13.55 -11.04 16.83
CA GLU A 135 14.70 -11.26 17.73
C GLU A 135 14.47 -12.45 18.66
N HIS A 136 13.29 -12.55 19.29
CA HIS A 136 12.94 -13.68 20.13
C HIS A 136 12.94 -15.02 19.38
N ILE A 137 12.40 -15.04 18.17
CA ILE A 137 12.41 -16.24 17.33
C ILE A 137 13.85 -16.59 16.95
N LEU A 138 14.69 -15.63 16.57
CA LEU A 138 16.10 -15.85 16.24
C LEU A 138 16.88 -16.45 17.42
N ALA A 139 16.59 -16.02 18.65
CA ALA A 139 17.23 -16.53 19.87
C ALA A 139 16.70 -17.89 20.33
N SER A 140 15.54 -18.35 19.82
CA SER A 140 14.86 -19.57 20.28
C SER A 140 15.20 -20.77 19.38
N ASP A 141 15.07 -21.99 19.90
CA ASP A 141 15.17 -23.24 19.15
C ASP A 141 13.77 -23.75 18.76
N PHE A 142 13.59 -24.02 17.48
CA PHE A 142 12.34 -24.53 16.89
C PHE A 142 12.44 -25.98 16.38
N THR A 143 13.59 -26.61 16.55
CA THR A 143 13.83 -27.98 16.10
C THR A 143 12.86 -28.94 16.77
N ASN A 144 12.14 -29.75 15.98
CA ASN A 144 11.12 -30.70 16.42
C ASN A 144 9.94 -30.10 17.18
N LYS A 145 9.67 -28.81 17.06
CA LYS A 145 8.55 -28.13 17.73
C LYS A 145 7.43 -27.83 16.77
N SER A 146 6.21 -28.08 17.22
CA SER A 146 4.98 -27.59 16.57
C SER A 146 4.72 -26.14 16.98
N VAL A 147 4.39 -25.30 16.01
CA VAL A 147 4.25 -23.86 16.19
C VAL A 147 2.88 -23.37 15.71
N LEU A 148 2.26 -22.53 16.50
CA LEU A 148 1.12 -21.71 16.11
C LEU A 148 1.55 -20.24 16.02
N ASP A 149 1.21 -19.58 14.93
CA ASP A 149 1.26 -18.12 14.78
C ASP A 149 -0.20 -17.57 14.75
N MET A 150 -0.63 -17.00 15.87
CA MET A 150 -2.00 -16.51 16.05
C MET A 150 -2.08 -15.01 15.79
N GLY A 151 -2.94 -14.60 14.82
CA GLY A 151 -2.94 -13.26 14.26
C GLY A 151 -1.72 -13.06 13.36
N CYS A 152 -1.54 -13.96 12.39
CA CYS A 152 -0.29 -14.08 11.65
C CYS A 152 0.01 -12.90 10.70
N GLY A 153 -0.99 -12.09 10.33
CA GLY A 153 -0.83 -10.94 9.45
C GLY A 153 -0.19 -11.31 8.11
N THR A 154 1.04 -10.85 7.87
CA THR A 154 1.81 -11.21 6.67
C THR A 154 2.35 -12.63 6.67
N GLY A 155 2.26 -13.34 7.79
CA GLY A 155 2.86 -14.67 7.98
C GLY A 155 4.37 -14.66 8.26
N ILE A 156 4.99 -13.52 8.48
CA ILE A 156 6.44 -13.37 8.65
C ILE A 156 6.99 -14.22 9.81
N LEU A 157 6.28 -14.27 10.96
CA LEU A 157 6.75 -14.99 12.15
C LEU A 157 6.64 -16.50 11.93
N ALA A 158 5.56 -16.96 11.28
CA ALA A 158 5.39 -18.35 10.87
C ALA A 158 6.49 -18.80 9.87
N ILE A 159 6.80 -17.96 8.88
CA ILE A 159 7.86 -18.21 7.89
C ILE A 159 9.20 -18.33 8.59
N LEU A 160 9.54 -17.40 9.50
CA LEU A 160 10.80 -17.45 10.23
C LEU A 160 10.88 -18.67 11.13
N ALA A 161 9.81 -19.04 11.85
CA ALA A 161 9.76 -20.24 12.67
C ALA A 161 10.03 -21.52 11.85
N MET A 162 9.44 -21.62 10.65
CA MET A 162 9.69 -22.75 9.75
C MET A 162 11.13 -22.75 9.23
N LYS A 163 11.67 -21.63 8.79
CA LYS A 163 13.07 -21.50 8.36
C LYS A 163 14.06 -21.81 9.51
N LYS A 164 13.65 -21.65 10.77
CA LYS A 164 14.40 -22.02 11.98
C LYS A 164 14.29 -23.53 12.33
N GLY A 165 13.56 -24.32 11.54
CA GLY A 165 13.49 -25.77 11.66
C GLY A 165 12.25 -26.33 12.35
N ALA A 166 11.19 -25.52 12.53
CA ALA A 166 9.90 -26.03 12.99
C ALA A 166 9.30 -26.98 11.91
N PRO A 167 9.06 -28.27 12.23
CA PRO A 167 8.55 -29.21 11.25
C PRO A 167 7.06 -29.07 10.98
N LYS A 168 6.33 -28.42 11.87
CA LYS A 168 4.90 -28.15 11.78
C LYS A 168 4.61 -26.74 12.22
N VAL A 169 4.05 -25.91 11.31
CA VAL A 169 3.64 -24.54 11.59
C VAL A 169 2.22 -24.35 11.10
N GLU A 170 1.36 -23.84 11.98
CA GLU A 170 0.03 -23.36 11.64
C GLU A 170 0.00 -21.85 11.86
N ALA A 171 -0.63 -21.11 10.94
CA ALA A 171 -0.79 -19.67 10.98
C ALA A 171 -2.28 -19.36 10.86
N ILE A 172 -2.83 -18.55 11.75
CA ILE A 172 -4.25 -18.22 11.79
C ILE A 172 -4.42 -16.71 11.81
N ASP A 173 -5.32 -16.19 10.98
CA ASP A 173 -5.76 -14.81 11.05
C ASP A 173 -7.26 -14.73 10.80
N ILE A 174 -7.93 -13.80 11.48
CA ILE A 174 -9.36 -13.58 11.32
C ILE A 174 -9.69 -12.76 10.08
N ASP A 175 -8.72 -11.99 9.60
CA ASP A 175 -8.88 -11.10 8.45
C ASP A 175 -8.54 -11.85 7.15
N ASN A 176 -9.50 -11.91 6.24
CA ASN A 176 -9.31 -12.53 4.92
C ASN A 176 -8.12 -11.92 4.15
N TRP A 177 -7.88 -10.62 4.26
CA TRP A 177 -6.72 -9.97 3.64
C TRP A 177 -5.41 -10.49 4.18
N CYS A 178 -5.31 -10.68 5.49
CA CYS A 178 -4.14 -11.27 6.14
C CYS A 178 -3.95 -12.71 5.71
N TYR A 179 -5.03 -13.51 5.70
CA TYR A 179 -5.02 -14.89 5.21
C TYR A 179 -4.46 -15.00 3.78
N LEU A 180 -4.97 -14.20 2.83
CA LEU A 180 -4.52 -14.21 1.44
C LEU A 180 -3.08 -13.73 1.29
N ASN A 181 -2.69 -12.68 2.01
CA ASN A 181 -1.34 -12.14 1.96
C ASN A 181 -0.32 -13.11 2.56
N SER A 182 -0.67 -13.79 3.66
CA SER A 182 0.21 -14.79 4.28
C SER A 182 0.46 -15.99 3.36
N LEU A 183 -0.57 -16.49 2.65
CA LEU A 183 -0.42 -17.55 1.65
C LEU A 183 0.57 -17.15 0.55
N GLU A 184 0.46 -15.93 0.03
CA GLU A 184 1.35 -15.43 -0.99
C GLU A 184 2.79 -15.34 -0.50
N ASN A 185 3.00 -14.76 0.70
CA ASN A 185 4.33 -14.63 1.30
C ASN A 185 4.95 -15.99 1.63
N ILE A 186 4.17 -16.94 2.13
CA ILE A 186 4.59 -18.32 2.38
C ILE A 186 5.11 -18.98 1.09
N SER A 187 4.38 -18.81 0.00
CA SER A 187 4.79 -19.33 -1.32
C SER A 187 6.06 -18.68 -1.82
N ARG A 188 6.22 -17.35 -1.66
CA ARG A 188 7.43 -16.61 -2.06
C ARG A 188 8.68 -17.01 -1.28
N ASN A 189 8.51 -17.57 -0.10
CA ASN A 189 9.60 -18.01 0.77
C ASN A 189 9.84 -19.52 0.77
N ASP A 190 9.20 -20.27 -0.14
CA ASP A 190 9.29 -21.73 -0.26
C ASP A 190 8.88 -22.48 1.02
N CYS A 191 7.95 -21.90 1.81
CA CYS A 191 7.46 -22.43 3.08
C CYS A 191 6.07 -23.07 2.96
N ASN A 192 5.75 -23.71 1.83
CA ASN A 192 4.42 -24.23 1.50
C ASN A 192 3.89 -25.33 2.46
N GLN A 193 4.70 -25.80 3.41
CA GLN A 193 4.29 -26.73 4.46
C GLN A 193 3.55 -26.01 5.62
N ILE A 194 3.58 -24.67 5.69
CA ILE A 194 2.81 -23.90 6.66
C ILE A 194 1.33 -24.02 6.31
N ILE A 195 0.52 -24.41 7.30
CA ILE A 195 -0.93 -24.47 7.15
C ILE A 195 -1.49 -23.12 7.56
N VAL A 196 -2.11 -22.42 6.62
CA VAL A 196 -2.78 -21.15 6.91
C VAL A 196 -4.29 -21.37 7.00
N LEU A 197 -4.93 -20.79 8.01
CA LEU A 197 -6.37 -20.88 8.24
C LEU A 197 -6.94 -19.46 8.48
N GLU A 198 -8.08 -19.20 7.87
CA GLU A 198 -8.88 -18.01 8.16
C GLU A 198 -9.83 -18.32 9.31
N GLY A 199 -9.74 -17.55 10.41
CA GLY A 199 -10.61 -17.72 11.56
C GLY A 199 -10.00 -17.25 12.87
N ASP A 200 -10.63 -17.62 13.95
CA ASP A 200 -10.31 -17.23 15.32
C ASP A 200 -9.86 -18.42 16.20
N ALA A 201 -9.78 -18.18 17.50
CA ALA A 201 -9.38 -19.19 18.49
C ALA A 201 -10.29 -20.44 18.54
N SER A 202 -11.50 -20.42 17.95
CA SER A 202 -12.37 -21.61 17.87
C SER A 202 -11.73 -22.74 17.04
N LEU A 203 -10.83 -22.40 16.12
CA LEU A 203 -10.08 -23.37 15.31
C LEU A 203 -9.03 -24.15 16.13
N LEU A 204 -8.79 -23.78 17.38
CA LEU A 204 -7.79 -24.39 18.25
C LEU A 204 -8.33 -25.54 19.13
N GLU A 205 -9.62 -25.82 19.08
CA GLU A 205 -10.24 -26.86 19.92
C GLU A 205 -9.55 -28.22 19.69
N GLY A 206 -9.06 -28.82 20.77
CA GLY A 206 -8.33 -30.10 20.75
C GLY A 206 -6.92 -30.06 20.17
N LYS A 207 -6.42 -28.91 19.77
CA LYS A 207 -5.03 -28.74 19.26
C LYS A 207 -4.06 -28.41 20.41
N GLN A 208 -2.80 -28.82 20.21
CA GLN A 208 -1.69 -28.54 21.12
C GLN A 208 -0.47 -28.14 20.30
N TYR A 209 0.29 -27.19 20.81
CA TYR A 209 1.51 -26.68 20.19
C TYR A 209 2.63 -26.55 21.24
N ASP A 210 3.86 -26.78 20.80
CA ASP A 210 5.04 -26.59 21.66
C ASP A 210 5.36 -25.11 21.83
N VAL A 211 5.05 -24.30 20.81
CA VAL A 211 5.26 -22.85 20.81
C VAL A 211 4.02 -22.16 20.23
N ILE A 212 3.58 -21.12 20.92
CA ILE A 212 2.54 -20.21 20.40
C ILE A 212 3.13 -18.81 20.28
N ILE A 213 3.07 -18.25 19.10
CA ILE A 213 3.44 -16.88 18.76
C ILE A 213 2.16 -16.07 18.65
N ALA A 214 2.09 -14.91 19.31
CA ALA A 214 0.95 -14.01 19.21
C ALA A 214 1.41 -12.56 19.31
N ASN A 215 1.41 -11.86 18.18
CA ASN A 215 1.71 -10.42 18.08
C ASN A 215 0.43 -9.65 17.71
N ILE A 216 -0.56 -9.73 18.56
CA ILE A 216 -1.90 -9.18 18.37
C ILE A 216 -2.20 -8.07 19.37
N ASN A 217 -3.02 -7.10 18.95
CA ASN A 217 -3.53 -6.07 19.85
C ASN A 217 -4.66 -6.63 20.71
N ARG A 218 -4.69 -6.22 21.96
CA ARG A 218 -5.82 -6.47 22.85
C ARG A 218 -6.82 -5.32 22.68
N ASN A 219 -7.97 -5.62 22.10
CA ASN A 219 -9.13 -4.71 22.13
C ASN A 219 -9.91 -4.89 23.43
#